data_6b389193daeff9df09de05a6d7b550ca
#
_entry.id   6b389193daeff9df09de05a6d7b550ca
#
_cell.length_a   1.000
_cell.length_b   1.000
_cell.length_c   1.000
_cell.angle_alpha   90.00
_cell.angle_beta   90.00
_cell.angle_gamma   90.00
#
_symmetry.space_group_name_H-M   'P 1'
#
loop_
_entity.id
_entity.type
_entity.pdbx_description
1 polymer ?
#
loop_
_entity_poly.entity_id
_entity_poly.type
_entity_poly.pdbx_seq_one_letter_code
_entity_poly.pdbx_strand_id
1 'polypeptide(L)'
;MKKIFLLCAALVGIMFASAVEAGAQNVQLLYDTERNCATSTVEMFRPDSFGSTFFFVDMDYTPKVSGAYWEIAREFCFWQESNMAWLSVHAEFDGGLNTAAGSFNNSWLGGLTYSGHSKDFSKTWSVSAMYKLIPGTVGLNGKSQNHNFQLTGVWGISFANGWCSFSGFADFWREARPWQGTEYIVLAEPQFWVNLNKAKGLENFNLSLGGEVEFSSNFVEKGFDVMPAIGAKWTF
;
A
#
# COMPACT_ATOMS: atom_id res chain seq x y z
N MET A 1 -11.37 3.16 -25.47
CA MET A 1 -12.18 3.44 -24.29
C MET A 1 -13.22 2.35 -23.96
N LYS A 2 -14.16 1.95 -24.85
CA LYS A 2 -15.18 0.91 -24.53
C LYS A 2 -14.63 -0.49 -24.16
N LYS A 3 -13.47 -0.91 -24.68
CA LYS A 3 -12.87 -2.23 -24.41
C LYS A 3 -12.13 -2.31 -23.06
N ILE A 4 -11.64 -1.19 -22.53
CA ILE A 4 -10.96 -1.12 -21.22
C ILE A 4 -11.99 -1.27 -20.09
N PHE A 5 -13.17 -0.65 -20.23
CA PHE A 5 -14.27 -0.81 -19.28
C PHE A 5 -14.77 -2.26 -19.15
N LEU A 6 -14.75 -3.04 -20.27
CA LEU A 6 -15.19 -4.43 -20.24
C LEU A 6 -14.18 -5.37 -19.54
N LEU A 7 -12.90 -5.07 -19.60
CA LEU A 7 -11.85 -5.87 -18.94
C LEU A 7 -11.88 -5.68 -17.42
N CYS A 8 -12.07 -4.45 -16.94
CA CYS A 8 -12.23 -4.15 -15.50
C CYS A 8 -13.50 -4.80 -14.92
N ALA A 9 -14.61 -4.83 -15.68
CA ALA A 9 -15.84 -5.48 -15.26
C ALA A 9 -15.70 -7.01 -15.15
N ALA A 10 -14.85 -7.65 -15.95
CA ALA A 10 -14.62 -9.10 -15.91
C ALA A 10 -13.76 -9.53 -14.69
N LEU A 11 -12.81 -8.71 -14.26
CA LEU A 11 -12.01 -8.97 -13.05
C LEU A 11 -12.85 -8.86 -11.76
N VAL A 12 -13.81 -7.95 -11.70
CA VAL A 12 -14.77 -7.82 -10.58
C VAL A 12 -15.71 -9.02 -10.47
N GLY A 13 -16.08 -9.65 -11.60
CA GLY A 13 -17.04 -10.76 -11.63
C GLY A 13 -16.52 -12.11 -11.09
N ILE A 14 -15.21 -12.30 -10.96
CA ILE A 14 -14.61 -13.59 -10.52
C ILE A 14 -14.50 -13.70 -9.00
N MET A 15 -14.56 -12.58 -8.25
CA MET A 15 -14.39 -12.57 -6.80
C MET A 15 -15.67 -12.78 -5.98
N PHE A 16 -16.83 -13.04 -6.58
CA PHE A 16 -18.12 -13.18 -5.88
C PHE A 16 -18.38 -14.55 -5.24
N ALA A 17 -17.42 -15.47 -5.21
CA ALA A 17 -17.71 -16.87 -4.89
C ALA A 17 -17.16 -17.42 -3.58
N SER A 18 -16.89 -16.61 -2.53
CA SER A 18 -16.70 -17.16 -1.19
C SER A 18 -16.95 -16.12 -0.11
N ALA A 19 -17.84 -16.41 0.82
CA ALA A 19 -17.97 -15.70 2.09
C ALA A 19 -16.67 -15.95 2.89
N VAL A 20 -15.73 -15.03 2.81
CA VAL A 20 -14.52 -15.03 3.64
C VAL A 20 -14.78 -14.16 4.86
N GLU A 21 -14.48 -14.69 6.05
CA GLU A 21 -14.53 -13.95 7.31
C GLU A 21 -13.81 -12.60 7.23
N ALA A 22 -14.38 -11.63 7.92
CA ALA A 22 -14.09 -10.20 7.89
C ALA A 22 -12.60 -9.80 7.80
N GLY A 23 -12.07 -9.73 6.60
CA GLY A 23 -10.87 -9.01 6.26
C GLY A 23 -11.27 -7.83 5.37
N ALA A 24 -10.62 -6.69 5.51
CA ALA A 24 -10.82 -5.58 4.58
C ALA A 24 -10.14 -5.95 3.26
N GLN A 25 -10.94 -6.31 2.26
CA GLN A 25 -10.49 -6.52 0.90
C GLN A 25 -11.07 -5.42 0.03
N ASN A 26 -10.26 -4.83 -0.82
CA ASN A 26 -10.74 -3.81 -1.73
C ASN A 26 -10.05 -3.87 -3.10
N VAL A 27 -10.71 -3.29 -4.07
CA VAL A 27 -10.17 -3.00 -5.40
C VAL A 27 -10.31 -1.51 -5.63
N GLN A 28 -9.22 -0.88 -6.06
CA GLN A 28 -9.18 0.53 -6.39
C GLN A 28 -8.89 0.69 -7.88
N LEU A 29 -9.45 1.72 -8.48
CA LEU A 29 -9.10 2.18 -9.81
C LEU A 29 -8.80 3.67 -9.71
N LEU A 30 -7.55 4.01 -9.91
CA LEU A 30 -7.01 5.36 -9.79
C LEU A 30 -6.58 5.89 -11.16
N TYR A 31 -6.62 7.17 -11.33
CA TYR A 31 -6.03 7.86 -12.46
C TYR A 31 -5.04 8.90 -11.97
N ASP A 32 -3.77 8.65 -12.21
CA ASP A 32 -2.68 9.56 -11.92
C ASP A 32 -2.65 10.69 -12.95
N THR A 33 -2.79 11.92 -12.47
CA THR A 33 -2.93 13.11 -13.33
C THR A 33 -1.59 13.63 -13.82
N GLU A 34 -0.47 13.29 -13.15
CA GLU A 34 0.89 13.67 -13.56
C GLU A 34 1.45 12.67 -14.57
N ARG A 35 1.39 11.38 -14.26
CA ARG A 35 1.86 10.32 -15.16
C ARG A 35 0.88 10.03 -16.31
N ASN A 36 -0.35 10.56 -16.26
CA ASN A 36 -1.42 10.31 -17.24
C ASN A 36 -1.68 8.82 -17.46
N CYS A 37 -1.67 8.04 -16.42
CA CYS A 37 -1.93 6.60 -16.46
C CYS A 37 -3.00 6.18 -15.45
N ALA A 38 -3.65 5.06 -15.72
CA ALA A 38 -4.53 4.43 -14.77
C ALA A 38 -3.74 3.38 -13.98
N THR A 39 -4.05 3.26 -12.70
CA THR A 39 -3.53 2.20 -11.81
C THR A 39 -4.72 1.45 -11.22
N SER A 40 -4.66 0.12 -11.19
CA SER A 40 -5.58 -0.68 -10.40
C SER A 40 -4.82 -1.31 -9.23
N THR A 41 -5.38 -1.16 -8.02
CA THR A 41 -4.87 -1.76 -6.78
C THR A 41 -5.81 -2.85 -6.31
N VAL A 42 -5.27 -4.01 -5.98
CA VAL A 42 -5.97 -5.04 -5.19
C VAL A 42 -5.29 -5.11 -3.84
N GLU A 43 -6.05 -4.87 -2.79
CA GLU A 43 -5.52 -4.79 -1.43
C GLU A 43 -6.30 -5.70 -0.48
N MET A 44 -5.61 -6.33 0.46
CA MET A 44 -6.20 -7.10 1.54
C MET A 44 -5.48 -6.84 2.86
N PHE A 45 -6.25 -6.58 3.90
CA PHE A 45 -5.81 -6.69 5.29
C PHE A 45 -6.66 -7.74 6.00
N ARG A 46 -6.02 -8.75 6.61
CA ARG A 46 -6.68 -9.83 7.32
C ARG A 46 -6.00 -10.08 8.67
N PRO A 47 -6.67 -9.77 9.80
CA PRO A 47 -6.23 -10.20 11.13
C PRO A 47 -6.55 -11.68 11.36
N ASP A 48 -5.78 -12.35 12.20
CA ASP A 48 -6.02 -13.70 12.68
C ASP A 48 -5.49 -13.90 14.11
N SER A 49 -5.58 -15.11 14.65
CA SER A 49 -5.16 -15.44 16.03
C SER A 49 -3.64 -15.35 16.26
N PHE A 50 -2.84 -15.13 15.22
CA PHE A 50 -1.38 -15.06 15.31
C PHE A 50 -0.81 -13.72 14.85
N GLY A 51 -1.68 -12.76 14.49
CA GLY A 51 -1.29 -11.43 14.00
C GLY A 51 -2.15 -10.94 12.85
N SER A 52 -1.54 -10.46 11.77
CA SER A 52 -2.26 -10.04 10.57
C SER A 52 -1.45 -10.24 9.31
N THR A 53 -2.13 -10.41 8.20
CA THR A 53 -1.55 -10.42 6.86
C THR A 53 -2.04 -9.20 6.10
N PHE A 54 -1.14 -8.52 5.45
CA PHE A 54 -1.42 -7.45 4.51
C PHE A 54 -0.77 -7.76 3.18
N PHE A 55 -1.44 -7.47 2.10
CA PHE A 55 -0.81 -7.39 0.79
C PHE A 55 -1.54 -6.39 -0.09
N PHE A 56 -0.82 -5.83 -1.04
CA PHE A 56 -1.43 -5.19 -2.21
C PHE A 56 -0.67 -5.53 -3.48
N VAL A 57 -1.35 -5.32 -4.60
CA VAL A 57 -0.78 -5.41 -5.94
C VAL A 57 -1.30 -4.23 -6.74
N ASP A 58 -0.38 -3.40 -7.21
CA ASP A 58 -0.66 -2.33 -8.15
C ASP A 58 -0.34 -2.76 -9.56
N MET A 59 -1.15 -2.34 -10.50
CA MET A 59 -0.94 -2.54 -11.94
C MET A 59 -1.15 -1.22 -12.67
N ASP A 60 -0.09 -0.72 -13.31
CA ASP A 60 -0.13 0.48 -14.15
C ASP A 60 -0.50 0.15 -15.59
N TYR A 61 -1.27 1.04 -16.23
CA TYR A 61 -1.77 0.84 -17.59
C TYR A 61 -1.39 2.00 -18.53
N THR A 62 -0.55 1.70 -19.56
CA THR A 62 -0.14 2.67 -20.60
C THR A 62 -0.09 2.07 -22.01
N PRO A 63 -1.17 1.84 -22.76
CA PRO A 63 -2.57 1.55 -22.40
C PRO A 63 -2.79 0.09 -21.95
N LYS A 64 -1.76 -0.77 -22.00
CA LYS A 64 -1.74 -2.13 -21.48
C LYS A 64 -1.04 -2.11 -20.13
N VAL A 65 -1.06 -3.22 -19.41
CA VAL A 65 -0.25 -3.36 -18.20
C VAL A 65 1.21 -3.09 -18.57
N SER A 66 1.76 -2.01 -18.03
CA SER A 66 3.14 -1.56 -18.24
C SER A 66 4.04 -1.83 -17.04
N GLY A 67 3.45 -1.96 -15.85
CA GLY A 67 4.13 -2.28 -14.61
C GLY A 67 3.20 -2.95 -13.63
N ALA A 68 3.78 -3.66 -12.68
CA ALA A 68 3.12 -4.15 -11.49
C ALA A 68 4.09 -4.07 -10.32
N TYR A 69 3.56 -3.69 -9.15
CA TYR A 69 4.29 -3.67 -7.89
C TYR A 69 3.44 -4.35 -6.83
N TRP A 70 4.06 -5.04 -5.90
CA TRP A 70 3.37 -5.72 -4.82
C TRP A 70 4.20 -5.71 -3.54
N GLU A 71 3.49 -5.70 -2.43
CA GLU A 71 4.01 -5.97 -1.10
C GLU A 71 3.19 -7.06 -0.44
N ILE A 72 3.86 -7.92 0.30
CA ILE A 72 3.23 -8.96 1.10
C ILE A 72 3.87 -8.91 2.48
N ALA A 73 3.10 -8.50 3.47
CA ALA A 73 3.55 -8.35 4.84
C ALA A 73 2.82 -9.27 5.81
N ARG A 74 3.54 -9.73 6.82
CA ARG A 74 3.02 -10.52 7.90
C ARG A 74 3.48 -9.98 9.25
N GLU A 75 2.50 -9.67 10.09
CA GLU A 75 2.72 -9.39 11.51
C GLU A 75 2.52 -10.67 12.33
N PHE A 76 3.51 -11.04 13.12
CA PHE A 76 3.43 -12.16 14.06
C PHE A 76 3.28 -11.61 15.48
N CYS A 77 2.14 -11.89 16.11
CA CYS A 77 1.83 -11.54 17.49
C CYS A 77 1.19 -12.72 18.20
N PHE A 78 1.99 -13.70 18.61
CA PHE A 78 1.52 -14.89 19.33
C PHE A 78 1.04 -14.59 20.76
N TRP A 79 1.22 -13.37 21.23
CA TRP A 79 0.91 -12.87 22.57
C TRP A 79 -0.22 -11.82 22.58
N GLN A 80 -1.17 -11.92 21.65
CA GLN A 80 -2.28 -10.97 21.49
C GLN A 80 -3.14 -10.81 22.76
N GLU A 81 -3.23 -11.84 23.62
CA GLU A 81 -3.98 -11.79 24.87
C GLU A 81 -3.17 -11.18 26.04
N SER A 82 -1.94 -10.76 25.80
CA SER A 82 -1.07 -10.16 26.81
C SER A 82 -1.11 -8.64 26.78
N ASN A 83 -0.49 -8.03 27.77
CA ASN A 83 -0.28 -6.58 27.80
C ASN A 83 0.77 -6.07 26.78
N MET A 84 1.34 -6.97 25.97
CA MET A 84 2.27 -6.66 24.89
C MET A 84 1.62 -6.82 23.50
N ALA A 85 0.31 -6.94 23.40
CA ALA A 85 -0.43 -7.08 22.14
C ALA A 85 -0.20 -5.92 21.12
N TRP A 86 0.33 -4.81 21.60
CA TRP A 86 0.73 -3.67 20.79
C TRP A 86 2.04 -3.86 20.00
N LEU A 87 2.81 -4.92 20.29
CA LEU A 87 4.09 -5.23 19.63
C LEU A 87 3.97 -6.49 18.80
N SER A 88 4.44 -6.47 17.56
CA SER A 88 4.54 -7.65 16.68
C SER A 88 5.92 -7.76 16.05
N VAL A 89 6.23 -8.95 15.55
CA VAL A 89 7.37 -9.19 14.67
C VAL A 89 6.90 -9.09 13.23
N HIS A 90 7.56 -8.24 12.46
CA HIS A 90 7.25 -7.96 11.06
C HIS A 90 8.13 -8.77 10.12
N ALA A 91 7.53 -9.30 9.05
CA ALA A 91 8.22 -9.87 7.90
C ALA A 91 7.49 -9.45 6.62
N GLU A 92 8.25 -8.97 5.61
CA GLU A 92 7.69 -8.44 4.38
C GLU A 92 8.58 -8.76 3.18
N PHE A 93 7.95 -8.90 2.04
CA PHE A 93 8.59 -9.00 0.74
C PHE A 93 7.96 -8.01 -0.23
N ASP A 94 8.79 -7.17 -0.83
CA ASP A 94 8.42 -6.25 -1.90
C ASP A 94 8.94 -6.75 -3.24
N GLY A 95 8.23 -6.44 -4.31
CA GLY A 95 8.68 -6.76 -5.65
C GLY A 95 7.91 -6.05 -6.73
N GLY A 96 8.51 -5.94 -7.90
CA GLY A 96 7.86 -5.33 -9.04
C GLY A 96 8.42 -5.82 -10.37
N LEU A 97 7.61 -5.65 -11.39
CA LEU A 97 7.95 -5.91 -12.78
C LEU A 97 7.45 -4.75 -13.65
N ASN A 98 8.25 -4.32 -14.60
CA ASN A 98 7.77 -3.44 -15.64
C ASN A 98 8.29 -3.85 -17.02
N THR A 99 7.61 -3.39 -18.07
CA THR A 99 7.92 -3.79 -19.45
C THR A 99 9.21 -3.20 -19.98
N ALA A 100 9.76 -2.17 -19.34
CA ALA A 100 10.99 -1.49 -19.78
C ALA A 100 12.23 -2.03 -19.06
N ALA A 101 12.18 -2.22 -17.73
CA ALA A 101 13.33 -2.54 -16.90
C ALA A 101 13.32 -3.99 -16.36
N GLY A 102 12.22 -4.73 -16.53
CA GLY A 102 12.07 -6.05 -15.95
C GLY A 102 11.79 -5.99 -14.45
N SER A 103 12.44 -6.83 -13.65
CA SER A 103 12.26 -6.88 -12.20
C SER A 103 12.89 -5.68 -11.49
N PHE A 104 12.18 -5.10 -10.52
CA PHE A 104 12.65 -3.97 -9.72
C PHE A 104 12.15 -4.06 -8.28
N ASN A 105 12.75 -3.27 -7.39
CA ASN A 105 12.40 -3.13 -5.96
C ASN A 105 12.27 -4.45 -5.18
N ASN A 106 13.01 -5.50 -5.56
CA ASN A 106 12.96 -6.75 -4.82
C ASN A 106 13.67 -6.58 -3.48
N SER A 107 12.92 -6.61 -2.40
CA SER A 107 13.46 -6.48 -1.05
C SER A 107 12.78 -7.40 -0.04
N TRP A 108 13.54 -7.78 0.98
CA TRP A 108 13.07 -8.51 2.15
C TRP A 108 13.20 -7.61 3.36
N LEU A 109 12.14 -7.47 4.12
CA LEU A 109 12.13 -6.70 5.34
C LEU A 109 11.82 -7.59 6.54
N GLY A 110 12.44 -7.25 7.66
CA GLY A 110 12.17 -7.92 8.93
C GLY A 110 12.45 -6.99 10.09
N GLY A 111 11.55 -6.93 11.06
CA GLY A 111 11.67 -5.98 12.16
C GLY A 111 10.60 -6.12 13.21
N LEU A 112 10.30 -4.99 13.82
CA LEU A 112 9.29 -4.87 14.87
C LEU A 112 8.29 -3.78 14.50
N THR A 113 7.02 -4.05 14.78
CA THR A 113 5.93 -3.10 14.61
C THR A 113 5.26 -2.80 15.94
N TYR A 114 5.10 -1.51 16.23
CA TYR A 114 4.29 -1.00 17.33
C TYR A 114 2.95 -0.50 16.78
N SER A 115 1.83 -1.08 17.25
CA SER A 115 0.50 -0.77 16.75
C SER A 115 -0.43 -0.26 17.85
N GLY A 116 -1.37 0.61 17.48
CA GLY A 116 -2.37 1.14 18.39
C GLY A 116 -3.67 1.51 17.70
N HIS A 117 -4.72 1.70 18.51
CA HIS A 117 -6.03 2.09 18.03
C HIS A 117 -6.82 2.87 19.09
N SER A 118 -7.81 3.66 18.66
CA SER A 118 -8.83 4.23 19.54
C SER A 118 -9.77 3.13 20.06
N LYS A 119 -10.48 3.39 21.17
CA LYS A 119 -11.41 2.41 21.79
C LYS A 119 -12.49 1.91 20.84
N ASP A 120 -12.91 2.76 19.92
CA ASP A 120 -13.97 2.50 18.92
C ASP A 120 -13.41 2.07 17.56
N PHE A 121 -12.09 1.85 17.46
CA PHE A 121 -11.38 1.52 16.23
C PHE A 121 -11.57 2.53 15.08
N SER A 122 -12.10 3.72 15.37
CA SER A 122 -12.20 4.78 14.36
C SER A 122 -10.84 5.35 13.95
N LYS A 123 -9.82 5.11 14.77
CA LYS A 123 -8.42 5.47 14.48
C LYS A 123 -7.53 4.28 14.76
N THR A 124 -6.72 3.93 13.79
CA THR A 124 -5.68 2.89 13.88
C THR A 124 -4.36 3.48 13.41
N TRP A 125 -3.26 2.99 13.95
CA TRP A 125 -1.94 3.40 13.52
C TRP A 125 -0.90 2.33 13.86
N SER A 126 0.18 2.31 13.11
CA SER A 126 1.36 1.51 13.43
C SER A 126 2.63 2.24 13.03
N VAL A 127 3.73 1.85 13.67
CA VAL A 127 5.08 2.29 13.32
C VAL A 127 5.99 1.07 13.33
N SER A 128 6.67 0.83 12.23
CA SER A 128 7.58 -0.29 12.05
C SER A 128 9.02 0.19 11.89
N ALA A 129 9.94 -0.54 12.52
CA ALA A 129 11.38 -0.35 12.32
C ALA A 129 11.98 -1.66 11.80
N MET A 130 12.53 -1.63 10.60
CA MET A 130 12.86 -2.82 9.85
C MET A 130 14.28 -2.78 9.30
N TYR A 131 14.94 -3.91 9.33
CA TYR A 131 16.07 -4.21 8.47
C TYR A 131 15.55 -4.49 7.06
N LYS A 132 16.16 -3.87 6.04
CA LYS A 132 15.81 -4.03 4.64
C LYS A 132 16.98 -4.59 3.84
N LEU A 133 16.79 -5.78 3.28
CA LEU A 133 17.74 -6.42 2.38
C LEU A 133 17.31 -6.17 0.94
N ILE A 134 18.13 -5.45 0.18
CA ILE A 134 17.89 -5.17 -1.25
C ILE A 134 19.04 -5.81 -2.06
N PRO A 135 18.85 -7.04 -2.56
CA PRO A 135 19.92 -7.75 -3.27
C PRO A 135 20.36 -7.01 -4.54
N GLY A 136 21.66 -6.95 -4.77
CA GLY A 136 22.23 -6.36 -5.97
C GLY A 136 22.40 -4.85 -5.95
N THR A 137 22.07 -4.18 -4.83
CA THR A 137 22.24 -2.74 -4.70
C THR A 137 23.72 -2.37 -4.62
N VAL A 138 24.10 -1.35 -5.40
CA VAL A 138 25.45 -0.77 -5.40
C VAL A 138 25.37 0.62 -4.77
N GLY A 139 26.20 0.87 -3.76
CA GLY A 139 26.30 2.13 -3.07
C GLY A 139 26.94 3.23 -3.91
N LEU A 140 26.84 4.49 -3.46
CA LEU A 140 27.47 5.66 -4.13
C LEU A 140 28.98 5.54 -4.26
N ASN A 141 29.62 4.72 -3.44
CA ASN A 141 31.06 4.43 -3.49
C ASN A 141 31.43 3.26 -4.42
N GLY A 142 30.46 2.74 -5.20
CA GLY A 142 30.64 1.60 -6.11
C GLY A 142 30.76 0.23 -5.44
N LYS A 143 30.57 0.14 -4.12
CA LYS A 143 30.59 -1.13 -3.37
C LYS A 143 29.17 -1.66 -3.16
N SER A 144 29.05 -2.98 -2.93
CA SER A 144 27.76 -3.59 -2.57
C SER A 144 27.15 -2.93 -1.32
N GLN A 145 25.84 -2.63 -1.40
CA GLN A 145 25.07 -2.00 -0.33
C GLN A 145 23.69 -2.70 -0.17
N ASN A 146 23.71 -4.00 -0.01
CA ASN A 146 22.47 -4.79 0.11
C ASN A 146 21.75 -4.59 1.46
N HIS A 147 22.48 -4.15 2.49
CA HIS A 147 21.99 -4.06 3.87
C HIS A 147 21.56 -2.64 4.19
N ASN A 148 20.29 -2.46 4.43
CA ASN A 148 19.65 -1.17 4.61
C ASN A 148 18.66 -1.22 5.79
N PHE A 149 17.91 -0.16 6.00
CA PHE A 149 16.82 -0.08 6.98
C PHE A 149 15.62 0.63 6.37
N GLN A 150 14.45 0.41 6.94
CA GLN A 150 13.22 1.14 6.64
C GLN A 150 12.46 1.45 7.93
N LEU A 151 11.89 2.64 7.99
CA LEU A 151 10.89 3.05 8.97
C LEU A 151 9.59 3.27 8.22
N THR A 152 8.51 2.65 8.70
CA THR A 152 7.17 2.77 8.09
C THR A 152 6.18 3.24 9.15
N GLY A 153 5.40 4.27 8.85
CA GLY A 153 4.24 4.68 9.62
C GLY A 153 2.97 4.45 8.81
N VAL A 154 1.97 3.79 9.40
CA VAL A 154 0.66 3.56 8.75
C VAL A 154 -0.44 4.15 9.61
N TRP A 155 -1.47 4.73 8.99
CA TRP A 155 -2.63 5.25 9.70
C TRP A 155 -3.94 4.96 8.97
N GLY A 156 -5.01 4.84 9.76
CA GLY A 156 -6.38 4.75 9.28
C GLY A 156 -7.30 5.52 10.21
N ILE A 157 -8.05 6.48 9.67
CA ILE A 157 -8.97 7.34 10.42
C ILE A 157 -10.32 7.33 9.72
N SER A 158 -11.37 6.87 10.43
CA SER A 158 -12.75 6.98 9.99
C SER A 158 -13.43 8.11 10.77
N PHE A 159 -14.10 9.02 10.09
CA PHE A 159 -14.76 10.18 10.71
C PHE A 159 -16.07 10.53 10.01
N ALA A 160 -16.77 11.57 10.52
CA ALA A 160 -18.10 11.95 10.05
C ALA A 160 -19.08 10.74 10.04
N ASN A 161 -19.10 9.95 11.15
CA ASN A 161 -19.92 8.73 11.28
C ASN A 161 -19.66 7.69 10.17
N GLY A 162 -18.40 7.59 9.72
CA GLY A 162 -17.96 6.67 8.70
C GLY A 162 -18.18 7.13 7.25
N TRP A 163 -18.71 8.35 7.04
CA TRP A 163 -18.80 8.94 5.69
C TRP A 163 -17.44 9.15 5.04
N CYS A 164 -16.44 9.48 5.84
CA CYS A 164 -15.11 9.76 5.34
C CYS A 164 -14.07 8.85 5.99
N SER A 165 -13.09 8.45 5.23
CA SER A 165 -11.86 7.83 5.72
C SER A 165 -10.64 8.56 5.19
N PHE A 166 -9.63 8.67 6.07
CA PHE A 166 -8.30 9.16 5.75
C PHE A 166 -7.30 8.11 6.19
N SER A 167 -6.59 7.53 5.26
CA SER A 167 -5.64 6.45 5.50
C SER A 167 -4.38 6.67 4.69
N GLY A 168 -3.37 5.86 4.94
CA GLY A 168 -2.15 5.88 4.16
C GLY A 168 -0.95 5.40 4.94
N PHE A 169 0.20 5.56 4.33
CA PHE A 169 1.48 5.23 4.92
C PHE A 169 2.52 6.33 4.66
N ALA A 170 3.63 6.24 5.38
CA ALA A 170 4.83 7.02 5.14
C ALA A 170 6.05 6.17 5.43
N ASP A 171 6.93 6.08 4.45
CA ASP A 171 8.16 5.33 4.49
C ASP A 171 9.38 6.23 4.44
N PHE A 172 10.37 5.85 5.19
CA PHE A 172 11.73 6.39 5.10
C PHE A 172 12.71 5.23 5.09
N TRP A 173 13.49 5.11 4.01
CA TRP A 173 14.48 4.04 3.92
C TRP A 173 15.78 4.49 3.30
N ARG A 174 16.81 3.67 3.52
CA ARG A 174 18.08 3.81 2.84
C ARG A 174 18.13 2.86 1.65
N GLU A 175 18.42 3.42 0.48
CA GLU A 175 18.72 2.71 -0.75
C GLU A 175 19.55 3.61 -1.64
N ALA A 176 20.77 3.18 -1.96
CA ALA A 176 21.60 3.98 -2.84
C ALA A 176 21.07 3.96 -4.27
N ARG A 177 20.97 5.14 -4.86
CA ARG A 177 20.63 5.39 -6.25
C ARG A 177 21.78 6.15 -6.93
N PRO A 178 22.84 5.45 -7.39
CA PRO A 178 24.05 6.08 -7.93
C PRO A 178 23.77 7.01 -9.11
N TRP A 179 22.78 6.67 -9.94
CA TRP A 179 22.37 7.51 -11.09
C TRP A 179 21.73 8.85 -10.69
N GLN A 180 21.20 8.96 -9.48
CA GLN A 180 20.67 10.19 -8.90
C GLN A 180 21.67 10.85 -7.94
N GLY A 181 22.65 10.10 -7.42
CA GLY A 181 23.56 10.54 -6.37
C GLY A 181 22.90 10.67 -4.99
N THR A 182 21.88 9.83 -4.69
CA THR A 182 21.11 9.85 -3.44
C THR A 182 21.16 8.50 -2.74
N GLU A 183 20.92 8.46 -1.42
CA GLU A 183 20.90 7.24 -0.60
C GLU A 183 19.68 7.13 0.31
N TYR A 184 18.89 8.20 0.47
CA TYR A 184 17.74 8.21 1.36
C TYR A 184 16.50 8.58 0.58
N ILE A 185 15.45 7.81 0.81
CA ILE A 185 14.20 7.93 0.11
C ILE A 185 13.08 8.13 1.13
N VAL A 186 12.16 9.02 0.81
CA VAL A 186 10.89 9.22 1.52
C VAL A 186 9.77 8.96 0.52
N LEU A 187 8.75 8.23 0.95
CA LEU A 187 7.51 8.01 0.21
C LEU A 187 6.35 8.10 1.19
N ALA A 188 5.29 8.83 0.85
CA ALA A 188 4.07 8.87 1.64
C ALA A 188 2.87 8.96 0.70
N GLU A 189 1.86 8.14 0.97
CA GLU A 189 0.63 8.07 0.16
C GLU A 189 -0.61 8.23 1.05
N PRO A 190 -0.95 9.47 1.47
CA PRO A 190 -2.23 9.75 2.09
C PRO A 190 -3.37 9.58 1.09
N GLN A 191 -4.40 8.83 1.53
CA GLN A 191 -5.64 8.58 0.80
C GLN A 191 -6.82 9.22 1.53
N PHE A 192 -7.74 9.78 0.76
CA PHE A 192 -9.00 10.28 1.27
C PHE A 192 -10.17 9.69 0.48
N TRP A 193 -11.17 9.13 1.21
CA TRP A 193 -12.31 8.48 0.59
C TRP A 193 -13.64 8.94 1.21
N VAL A 194 -14.64 9.13 0.37
CA VAL A 194 -16.04 9.33 0.74
C VAL A 194 -16.81 8.05 0.49
N ASN A 195 -17.40 7.47 1.54
CA ASN A 195 -18.04 6.16 1.54
C ASN A 195 -19.52 6.28 1.21
N LEU A 196 -19.94 5.88 0.01
CA LEU A 196 -21.31 6.04 -0.47
C LEU A 196 -22.32 5.13 0.24
N ASN A 197 -21.87 4.03 0.85
CA ASN A 197 -22.72 3.14 1.63
C ASN A 197 -23.29 3.78 2.91
N LYS A 198 -22.91 5.00 3.25
CA LYS A 198 -23.50 5.79 4.34
C LYS A 198 -24.72 6.58 3.90
N ALA A 199 -24.98 6.68 2.61
CA ALA A 199 -26.19 7.32 2.10
C ALA A 199 -27.39 6.39 2.26
N LYS A 200 -28.53 6.99 2.63
CA LYS A 200 -29.80 6.25 2.79
C LYS A 200 -30.19 5.56 1.48
N GLY A 201 -30.41 4.25 1.55
CA GLY A 201 -30.74 3.40 0.41
C GLY A 201 -29.54 2.86 -0.36
N LEU A 202 -28.30 3.17 0.08
CA LEU A 202 -27.06 2.66 -0.50
C LEU A 202 -26.24 1.81 0.49
N GLU A 203 -26.83 1.33 1.59
CA GLU A 203 -26.13 0.68 2.70
C GLU A 203 -25.30 -0.55 2.26
N ASN A 204 -25.71 -1.21 1.17
CA ASN A 204 -25.00 -2.36 0.57
C ASN A 204 -24.16 -1.98 -0.66
N PHE A 205 -24.03 -0.69 -0.97
CA PHE A 205 -23.27 -0.21 -2.11
C PHE A 205 -21.88 0.25 -1.65
N ASN A 206 -20.96 -0.68 -1.52
CA ASN A 206 -19.65 -0.51 -0.91
C ASN A 206 -18.65 0.27 -1.80
N LEU A 207 -19.13 1.26 -2.54
CA LEU A 207 -18.32 2.16 -3.36
C LEU A 207 -17.88 3.36 -2.55
N SER A 208 -16.62 3.70 -2.64
CA SER A 208 -16.06 4.97 -2.16
C SER A 208 -15.47 5.74 -3.33
N LEU A 209 -15.58 7.06 -3.28
CA LEU A 209 -14.98 7.98 -4.24
C LEU A 209 -13.94 8.84 -3.54
N GLY A 210 -12.81 9.07 -4.18
CA GLY A 210 -11.71 9.81 -3.56
C GLY A 210 -10.42 9.70 -4.35
N GLY A 211 -9.32 9.44 -3.67
CA GLY A 211 -8.03 9.29 -4.29
C GLY A 211 -6.90 9.33 -3.28
N GLU A 212 -5.70 9.44 -3.80
CA GLU A 212 -4.46 9.51 -3.04
C GLU A 212 -3.55 10.60 -3.59
N VAL A 213 -2.56 10.96 -2.81
CA VAL A 213 -1.47 11.82 -3.28
C VAL A 213 -0.16 11.15 -2.89
N GLU A 214 0.65 10.74 -3.86
CA GLU A 214 2.03 10.35 -3.59
C GLU A 214 2.86 11.60 -3.32
N PHE A 215 3.51 11.66 -2.18
CA PHE A 215 4.57 12.59 -1.84
C PHE A 215 5.85 11.80 -1.75
N SER A 216 6.82 12.12 -2.58
CA SER A 216 8.07 11.39 -2.54
C SER A 216 9.29 12.31 -2.56
N SER A 217 10.41 11.79 -2.09
CA SER A 217 11.71 12.45 -2.20
C SER A 217 12.75 11.42 -2.59
N ASN A 218 13.45 11.68 -3.71
CA ASN A 218 14.45 10.80 -4.31
C ASN A 218 13.89 9.41 -4.68
N PHE A 219 12.58 9.26 -4.85
CA PHE A 219 11.93 8.00 -5.18
C PHE A 219 11.85 7.81 -6.70
N VAL A 220 11.09 8.59 -7.42
CA VAL A 220 10.98 8.52 -8.88
C VAL A 220 12.20 9.20 -9.50
N GLU A 221 12.44 10.45 -9.12
CA GLU A 221 13.61 11.21 -9.53
C GLU A 221 14.27 11.89 -8.33
N LYS A 222 15.38 12.58 -8.57
CA LYS A 222 16.06 13.32 -7.53
C LYS A 222 15.26 14.56 -7.14
N GLY A 223 14.95 14.71 -5.88
CA GLY A 223 14.21 15.85 -5.35
C GLY A 223 12.87 15.45 -4.79
N PHE A 224 11.97 16.41 -4.67
CA PHE A 224 10.64 16.25 -4.12
C PHE A 224 9.60 16.24 -5.23
N ASP A 225 8.75 15.22 -5.23
CA ASP A 225 7.66 15.02 -6.18
C ASP A 225 6.31 14.94 -5.48
N VAL A 226 5.24 15.31 -6.21
CA VAL A 226 3.85 15.22 -5.77
C VAL A 226 3.01 14.69 -6.93
N MET A 227 2.44 13.50 -6.79
CA MET A 227 1.65 12.84 -7.83
C MET A 227 0.23 12.55 -7.31
N PRO A 228 -0.76 13.42 -7.61
CA PRO A 228 -2.14 13.21 -7.21
C PRO A 228 -2.86 12.25 -8.16
N ALA A 229 -3.61 11.31 -7.56
CA ALA A 229 -4.48 10.38 -8.26
C ALA A 229 -5.90 10.44 -7.71
N ILE A 230 -6.88 10.38 -8.60
CA ILE A 230 -8.31 10.35 -8.26
C ILE A 230 -8.92 9.03 -8.69
N GLY A 231 -9.93 8.54 -7.97
CA GLY A 231 -10.49 7.26 -8.33
C GLY A 231 -11.68 6.79 -7.51
N ALA A 232 -11.91 5.50 -7.62
CA ALA A 232 -12.97 4.78 -6.96
C ALA A 232 -12.41 3.52 -6.28
N LYS A 233 -12.97 3.19 -5.12
CA LYS A 233 -12.63 2.00 -4.34
C LYS A 233 -13.88 1.21 -4.03
N TRP A 234 -13.86 -0.08 -4.31
CA TRP A 234 -14.89 -1.03 -3.92
C TRP A 234 -14.37 -1.93 -2.80
N THR A 235 -15.08 -1.95 -1.67
CA THR A 235 -14.74 -2.81 -0.51
C THR A 235 -15.70 -4.00 -0.45
N PHE A 236 -15.19 -5.23 -0.25
CA PHE A 236 -15.94 -6.48 -0.20
C PHE A 236 -16.38 -6.85 1.22
#